data_37a60f7e832694434d7728efc8536856
#
_entry.id   37a60f7e832694434d7728efc8536856
#
_cell.length_a   1.000
_cell.length_b   1.000
_cell.length_c   1.000
_cell.angle_alpha   90.00
_cell.angle_beta   90.00
_cell.angle_gamma   90.00
#
_symmetry.space_group_name_H-M   'P 1'
#
loop_
_entity.id
_entity.type
_entity.pdbx_description
1 polymer ?
#
loop_
_entity_poly.entity_id
_entity_poly.type
_entity_poly.pdbx_seq_one_letter_code
_entity_poly.pdbx_strand_id
1 'polypeptide(L)'
;MDLIKLHKIKEFALEQMDKWGIDDWKFVWDTRAVRRYGQCRYGKKEIGITKVLANLNTIEETKDVVLHEIAHALTGPGHGHDFVWKSMCRKVGARPERCYTPEHKGGTVKTTKGKYKLINKDTGKVYRYYYRRPKHKNWDGVWLQGKRQETEGKLQVVRC
;
A
#
# COMPACT_ATOMS: atom_id res chain seq x y z
N MET A 1 -0.02 -13.37 13.61
CA MET A 1 0.21 -13.44 12.15
C MET A 1 -0.38 -14.74 11.65
N ASP A 2 -1.33 -14.67 10.71
CA ASP A 2 -2.03 -15.86 10.19
C ASP A 2 -1.20 -16.53 9.08
N LEU A 3 -0.53 -17.62 9.46
CA LEU A 3 0.37 -18.36 8.58
C LEU A 3 -0.41 -19.13 7.48
N ILE A 4 -1.61 -19.64 7.80
CA ILE A 4 -2.45 -20.37 6.85
C ILE A 4 -2.89 -19.43 5.73
N LYS A 5 -3.34 -18.24 6.09
CA LYS A 5 -3.70 -17.19 5.13
C LYS A 5 -2.53 -16.82 4.22
N LEU A 6 -1.35 -16.58 4.79
CA LEU A 6 -0.16 -16.23 4.01
C LEU A 6 0.25 -17.36 3.06
N HIS A 7 0.11 -18.60 3.49
CA HIS A 7 0.38 -19.76 2.65
C HIS A 7 -0.55 -19.81 1.43
N LYS A 8 -1.86 -19.69 1.64
CA LYS A 8 -2.88 -19.64 0.56
C LYS A 8 -2.63 -18.51 -0.45
N ILE A 9 -2.20 -17.35 0.03
CA ILE A 9 -1.87 -16.22 -0.85
C ILE A 9 -0.63 -16.53 -1.70
N LYS A 10 0.40 -17.14 -1.11
CA LYS A 10 1.61 -17.54 -1.83
C LYS A 10 1.33 -18.62 -2.87
N GLU A 11 0.55 -19.64 -2.52
CA GLU A 11 0.13 -20.69 -3.47
C GLU A 11 -0.61 -20.07 -4.66
N PHE A 12 -1.60 -19.23 -4.39
CA PHE A 12 -2.31 -18.49 -5.44
C PHE A 12 -1.37 -17.66 -6.32
N ALA A 13 -0.40 -16.96 -5.73
CA ALA A 13 0.55 -16.15 -6.50
C ALA A 13 1.39 -17.01 -7.44
N LEU A 14 1.92 -18.13 -6.96
CA LEU A 14 2.72 -19.05 -7.78
C LEU A 14 1.88 -19.68 -8.91
N GLU A 15 0.67 -20.11 -8.62
CA GLU A 15 -0.28 -20.63 -9.59
C GLU A 15 -0.60 -19.59 -10.70
N GLN A 16 -0.84 -18.33 -10.32
CA GLN A 16 -1.09 -17.28 -11.31
C GLN A 16 0.16 -16.91 -12.11
N MET A 17 1.34 -16.92 -11.49
CA MET A 17 2.59 -16.67 -12.19
C MET A 17 2.87 -17.76 -13.24
N ASP A 18 2.66 -19.02 -12.92
CA ASP A 18 2.74 -20.15 -13.86
C ASP A 18 1.70 -20.01 -14.99
N LYS A 19 0.44 -19.79 -14.65
CA LYS A 19 -0.66 -19.60 -15.62
C LYS A 19 -0.38 -18.51 -16.64
N TRP A 20 0.30 -17.43 -16.25
CA TRP A 20 0.59 -16.28 -17.10
C TRP A 20 1.99 -16.30 -17.73
N GLY A 21 2.74 -17.41 -17.58
CA GLY A 21 4.04 -17.61 -18.19
C GLY A 21 5.14 -16.74 -17.65
N ILE A 22 5.07 -16.40 -16.37
CA ILE A 22 6.13 -15.70 -15.60
C ILE A 22 6.65 -16.58 -14.45
N ASP A 23 6.73 -17.86 -14.67
CA ASP A 23 7.24 -18.88 -13.74
C ASP A 23 8.73 -18.70 -13.42
N ASP A 24 9.49 -18.00 -14.28
CA ASP A 24 10.86 -17.57 -14.05
C ASP A 24 10.99 -16.37 -13.08
N TRP A 25 9.87 -15.80 -12.65
CA TRP A 25 9.81 -14.78 -11.62
C TRP A 25 9.67 -15.39 -10.23
N LYS A 26 10.04 -14.62 -9.18
CA LYS A 26 9.98 -15.07 -7.79
C LYS A 26 8.89 -14.32 -7.03
N PHE A 27 8.11 -15.04 -6.24
CA PHE A 27 7.23 -14.44 -5.25
C PHE A 27 8.00 -14.15 -3.97
N VAL A 28 7.89 -12.93 -3.44
CA VAL A 28 8.63 -12.47 -2.25
C VAL A 28 7.70 -11.80 -1.25
N TRP A 29 7.76 -12.22 0.01
CA TRP A 29 7.15 -11.46 1.11
C TRP A 29 8.03 -10.25 1.47
N ASP A 30 7.52 -9.02 1.24
CA ASP A 30 8.19 -7.82 1.71
C ASP A 30 7.86 -7.60 3.20
N THR A 31 8.88 -7.81 4.06
CA THR A 31 8.77 -7.66 5.51
C THR A 31 9.14 -6.27 6.01
N ARG A 32 9.67 -5.41 5.14
CA ARG A 32 10.13 -4.05 5.47
C ARG A 32 9.12 -2.96 5.09
N ALA A 33 8.38 -3.18 4.02
CA ALA A 33 7.34 -2.25 3.59
C ALA A 33 6.18 -2.23 4.59
N VAL A 34 5.60 -1.03 4.77
CA VAL A 34 4.43 -0.82 5.65
C VAL A 34 3.35 0.04 4.99
N ARG A 35 3.65 0.63 3.82
CA ARG A 35 2.75 1.56 3.11
C ARG A 35 2.34 1.05 1.73
N ARG A 36 3.29 0.48 1.01
CA ARG A 36 3.08 -0.09 -0.32
C ARG A 36 2.59 -1.53 -0.15
N TYR A 37 1.48 -1.89 -0.78
CA TYR A 37 0.90 -3.22 -0.65
C TYR A 37 1.64 -4.27 -1.49
N GLY A 38 1.90 -3.96 -2.76
CA GLY A 38 2.66 -4.79 -3.67
C GLY A 38 3.80 -4.03 -4.36
N GLN A 39 4.65 -4.74 -5.05
CA GLN A 39 5.68 -4.20 -5.92
C GLN A 39 6.14 -5.23 -6.96
N CYS A 40 6.09 -4.84 -8.23
CA CYS A 40 6.79 -5.51 -9.32
C CYS A 40 8.22 -5.00 -9.42
N ARG A 41 9.22 -5.88 -9.30
CA ARG A 41 10.66 -5.57 -9.41
C ARG A 41 11.22 -6.19 -10.67
N TYR A 42 11.18 -5.47 -11.78
CA TYR A 42 11.59 -5.97 -13.11
C TYR A 42 13.04 -6.48 -13.14
N GLY A 43 14.00 -5.71 -12.63
CA GLY A 43 15.41 -6.08 -12.64
C GLY A 43 15.77 -7.33 -11.85
N LYS A 44 14.90 -7.75 -10.93
CA LYS A 44 15.07 -8.96 -10.11
C LYS A 44 14.10 -10.08 -10.49
N LYS A 45 13.16 -9.80 -11.38
CA LYS A 45 12.02 -10.67 -11.70
C LYS A 45 11.30 -11.11 -10.42
N GLU A 46 10.85 -10.16 -9.61
CA GLU A 46 10.18 -10.43 -8.33
C GLU A 46 8.81 -9.77 -8.26
N ILE A 47 7.82 -10.53 -7.82
CA ILE A 47 6.52 -10.05 -7.35
C ILE A 47 6.57 -10.01 -5.83
N GLY A 48 6.59 -8.81 -5.27
CA GLY A 48 6.65 -8.59 -3.82
C GLY A 48 5.30 -8.19 -3.25
N ILE A 49 4.87 -8.85 -2.18
CA ILE A 49 3.65 -8.49 -1.42
C ILE A 49 4.04 -8.16 0.01
N THR A 50 3.52 -7.06 0.53
CA THR A 50 3.83 -6.59 1.88
C THR A 50 3.12 -7.46 2.92
N LYS A 51 3.91 -8.19 3.69
CA LYS A 51 3.43 -9.22 4.63
C LYS A 51 2.48 -8.66 5.69
N VAL A 52 2.77 -7.50 6.25
CA VAL A 52 1.92 -6.88 7.27
C VAL A 52 0.57 -6.43 6.69
N LEU A 53 0.54 -5.93 5.47
CA LEU A 53 -0.71 -5.51 4.81
C LEU A 53 -1.54 -6.71 4.38
N ALA A 54 -0.92 -7.77 3.88
CA ALA A 54 -1.59 -9.03 3.59
C ALA A 54 -2.25 -9.64 4.84
N ASN A 55 -1.61 -9.52 6.00
CA ASN A 55 -2.19 -10.00 7.25
C ASN A 55 -3.36 -9.14 7.76
N LEU A 56 -3.34 -7.82 7.53
CA LEU A 56 -4.38 -6.88 7.92
C LEU A 56 -5.65 -6.96 7.06
N ASN A 57 -5.52 -7.37 5.80
CA ASN A 57 -6.59 -7.35 4.81
C ASN A 57 -7.11 -8.77 4.51
N THR A 58 -8.17 -8.90 3.72
CA THR A 58 -8.71 -10.20 3.32
C THR A 58 -7.80 -10.93 2.33
N ILE A 59 -8.03 -12.22 2.13
CA ILE A 59 -7.33 -13.02 1.10
C ILE A 59 -7.66 -12.45 -0.28
N GLU A 60 -8.91 -12.12 -0.54
CA GLU A 60 -9.42 -11.61 -1.81
C GLU A 60 -8.76 -10.28 -2.17
N GLU A 61 -8.66 -9.35 -1.23
CA GLU A 61 -7.96 -8.07 -1.42
C GLU A 61 -6.47 -8.30 -1.74
N THR A 62 -5.83 -9.24 -1.07
CA THR A 62 -4.43 -9.54 -1.31
C THR A 62 -4.20 -10.26 -2.65
N LYS A 63 -5.10 -11.16 -3.03
CA LYS A 63 -5.10 -11.80 -4.35
C LYS A 63 -5.21 -10.79 -5.48
N ASP A 64 -6.08 -9.80 -5.33
CA ASP A 64 -6.22 -8.72 -6.30
C ASP A 64 -4.92 -7.91 -6.44
N VAL A 65 -4.21 -7.63 -5.33
CA VAL A 65 -2.88 -7.00 -5.37
C VAL A 65 -1.85 -7.89 -6.06
N VAL A 66 -1.86 -9.20 -5.84
CA VAL A 66 -0.99 -10.14 -6.57
C VAL A 66 -1.20 -10.02 -8.09
N LEU A 67 -2.46 -10.06 -8.53
CA LEU A 67 -2.80 -9.92 -9.95
C LEU A 67 -2.41 -8.54 -10.51
N HIS A 68 -2.54 -7.48 -9.73
CA HIS A 68 -2.06 -6.14 -10.06
C HIS A 68 -0.55 -6.12 -10.36
N GLU A 69 0.26 -6.74 -9.52
CA GLU A 69 1.71 -6.82 -9.72
C GLU A 69 2.08 -7.76 -10.88
N ILE A 70 1.32 -8.83 -11.11
CA ILE A 70 1.45 -9.69 -12.30
C ILE A 70 1.15 -8.91 -13.57
N ALA A 71 0.11 -8.06 -13.57
CA ALA A 71 -0.20 -7.21 -14.71
C ALA A 71 0.97 -6.25 -15.04
N HIS A 72 1.67 -5.71 -14.02
CA HIS A 72 2.90 -4.96 -14.25
C HIS A 72 4.00 -5.81 -14.88
N ALA A 73 4.23 -7.02 -14.39
CA ALA A 73 5.24 -7.93 -14.94
C ALA A 73 4.98 -8.25 -16.41
N LEU A 74 3.72 -8.47 -16.77
CA LEU A 74 3.31 -8.80 -18.15
C LEU A 74 3.39 -7.61 -19.12
N THR A 75 3.13 -6.39 -18.64
CA THR A 75 3.20 -5.18 -19.48
C THR A 75 4.61 -4.63 -19.61
N GLY A 76 5.49 -4.95 -18.67
CA GLY A 76 6.87 -4.48 -18.66
C GLY A 76 7.05 -3.06 -18.09
N PRO A 77 8.31 -2.62 -17.96
CA PRO A 77 8.62 -1.28 -17.47
C PRO A 77 8.19 -0.21 -18.49
N GLY A 78 7.75 0.93 -17.99
CA GLY A 78 7.37 2.09 -18.81
C GLY A 78 5.87 2.34 -18.92
N HIS A 79 5.02 1.34 -18.63
CA HIS A 79 3.57 1.51 -18.71
C HIS A 79 2.91 2.07 -17.46
N GLY A 80 3.55 1.98 -16.29
CA GLY A 80 2.97 2.50 -15.04
C GLY A 80 1.54 1.98 -14.83
N HIS A 81 0.56 2.88 -14.74
CA HIS A 81 -0.87 2.56 -14.64
C HIS A 81 -1.67 3.14 -15.81
N ASP A 82 -1.09 3.12 -17.00
CA ASP A 82 -1.68 3.60 -18.24
C ASP A 82 -2.76 2.65 -18.80
N PHE A 83 -3.21 2.93 -20.02
CA PHE A 83 -4.24 2.13 -20.68
C PHE A 83 -3.79 0.67 -20.92
N VAL A 84 -2.51 0.46 -21.28
CA VAL A 84 -1.96 -0.88 -21.55
C VAL A 84 -1.99 -1.72 -20.27
N TRP A 85 -1.50 -1.17 -19.17
CA TRP A 85 -1.55 -1.83 -17.87
C TRP A 85 -3.00 -2.09 -17.41
N LYS A 86 -3.91 -1.09 -17.54
CA LYS A 86 -5.33 -1.27 -17.19
C LYS A 86 -6.00 -2.37 -17.99
N SER A 87 -5.66 -2.49 -19.27
CA SER A 87 -6.15 -3.56 -20.13
C SER A 87 -5.65 -4.92 -19.65
N MET A 88 -4.37 -5.01 -19.27
CA MET A 88 -3.80 -6.23 -18.71
C MET A 88 -4.43 -6.58 -17.35
N CYS A 89 -4.70 -5.61 -16.46
CA CYS A 89 -5.43 -5.85 -15.22
C CYS A 89 -6.76 -6.56 -15.46
N ARG A 90 -7.56 -6.06 -16.41
CA ARG A 90 -8.84 -6.70 -16.77
C ARG A 90 -8.63 -8.13 -17.28
N LYS A 91 -7.59 -8.35 -18.08
CA LYS A 91 -7.25 -9.67 -18.64
C LYS A 91 -6.87 -10.68 -17.56
N VAL A 92 -6.08 -10.27 -16.57
CA VAL A 92 -5.68 -11.16 -15.46
C VAL A 92 -6.74 -11.26 -14.35
N GLY A 93 -7.78 -10.42 -14.38
CA GLY A 93 -8.85 -10.40 -13.39
C GLY A 93 -8.59 -9.50 -12.18
N ALA A 94 -7.65 -8.54 -12.30
CA ALA A 94 -7.39 -7.52 -11.29
C ALA A 94 -8.25 -6.26 -11.53
N ARG A 95 -8.52 -5.51 -10.48
CA ARG A 95 -9.10 -4.17 -10.59
C ARG A 95 -8.10 -3.20 -11.27
N PRO A 96 -8.51 -2.48 -12.31
CA PRO A 96 -7.62 -1.57 -13.06
C PRO A 96 -7.43 -0.22 -12.34
N GLU A 97 -7.16 -0.26 -11.03
CA GLU A 97 -7.04 0.91 -10.16
C GLU A 97 -5.61 1.08 -9.65
N ARG A 98 -5.11 2.32 -9.68
CA ARG A 98 -3.73 2.63 -9.27
C ARG A 98 -3.44 2.36 -7.80
N CYS A 99 -4.40 2.62 -6.92
CA CYS A 99 -4.21 2.57 -5.48
C CYS A 99 -5.35 1.83 -4.78
N TYR A 100 -4.97 1.02 -3.80
CA TYR A 100 -5.87 0.32 -2.89
C TYR A 100 -5.97 1.08 -1.55
N THR A 101 -6.40 2.33 -1.57
CA THR A 101 -6.60 3.11 -0.34
C THR A 101 -8.07 3.17 0.04
N PRO A 102 -8.40 3.30 1.34
CA PRO A 102 -9.79 3.44 1.81
C PRO A 102 -10.53 4.63 1.20
N GLU A 103 -9.78 5.62 0.72
CA GLU A 103 -10.31 6.85 0.11
C GLU A 103 -10.76 6.66 -1.35
N HIS A 104 -10.35 5.58 -1.99
CA HIS A 104 -10.82 5.24 -3.35
C HIS A 104 -12.12 4.43 -3.27
N LYS A 105 -13.24 5.12 -3.54
CA LYS A 105 -14.61 4.60 -3.78
C LYS A 105 -14.87 3.16 -3.29
N GLY A 106 -15.17 3.01 -2.00
CA GLY A 106 -15.57 1.73 -1.44
C GLY A 106 -14.41 0.76 -1.14
N GLY A 107 -13.17 1.24 -1.17
CA GLY A 107 -12.00 0.44 -0.83
C GLY A 107 -12.02 0.01 0.65
N THR A 108 -11.99 -1.30 0.86
CA THR A 108 -11.96 -1.92 2.20
C THR A 108 -10.54 -2.16 2.71
N VAL A 109 -9.53 -1.76 1.92
CA VAL A 109 -8.13 -2.06 2.22
C VAL A 109 -7.65 -1.30 3.45
N LYS A 110 -7.27 -2.06 4.47
CA LYS A 110 -6.69 -1.53 5.71
C LYS A 110 -5.20 -1.22 5.51
N THR A 111 -4.77 -0.09 6.04
CA THR A 111 -3.36 0.33 6.02
C THR A 111 -2.79 0.34 7.43
N THR A 112 -1.45 0.25 7.55
CA THR A 112 -0.79 0.40 8.84
C THR A 112 -0.87 1.84 9.30
N LYS A 113 -1.12 2.05 10.59
CA LYS A 113 -1.00 3.38 11.21
C LYS A 113 0.47 3.77 11.33
N GLY A 114 0.78 5.05 11.15
CA GLY A 114 2.13 5.58 11.37
C GLY A 114 2.52 5.52 12.84
N LYS A 115 3.85 5.56 13.11
CA LYS A 115 4.41 5.57 14.48
C LYS A 115 4.24 6.90 15.20
N TYR A 116 3.93 7.96 14.46
CA TYR A 116 3.73 9.32 14.98
C TYR A 116 2.43 9.88 14.43
N LYS A 117 1.79 10.75 15.18
CA LYS A 117 0.59 11.47 14.77
C LYS A 117 0.74 12.97 15.03
N LEU A 118 0.21 13.78 14.09
CA LEU A 118 0.03 15.21 14.25
C LEU A 118 -1.32 15.45 14.90
N ILE A 119 -1.30 16.08 16.03
CA ILE A 119 -2.49 16.38 16.82
C ILE A 119 -2.65 17.88 17.10
N ASN A 120 -3.84 18.32 17.36
CA ASN A 120 -4.08 19.55 18.10
C ASN A 120 -3.84 19.25 19.60
N LYS A 121 -2.88 19.94 20.21
CA LYS A 121 -2.50 19.71 21.62
C LYS A 121 -3.60 20.05 22.62
N ASP A 122 -4.53 20.94 22.25
CA ASP A 122 -5.62 21.38 23.13
C ASP A 122 -6.81 20.43 23.07
N THR A 123 -7.15 19.90 21.89
CA THR A 123 -8.34 19.06 21.67
C THR A 123 -8.03 17.59 21.52
N GLY A 124 -6.76 17.21 21.32
CA GLY A 124 -6.35 15.85 21.01
C GLY A 124 -6.73 15.37 19.60
N LYS A 125 -7.36 16.22 18.78
CA LYS A 125 -7.78 15.87 17.43
C LYS A 125 -6.60 15.49 16.56
N VAL A 126 -6.66 14.30 15.90
CA VAL A 126 -5.62 13.80 15.03
C VAL A 126 -5.86 14.26 13.60
N TYR A 127 -4.84 14.86 12.97
CA TYR A 127 -4.90 15.33 11.58
C TYR A 127 -4.18 14.42 10.61
N ARG A 128 -3.03 13.84 11.02
CA ARG A 128 -2.19 13.04 10.14
C ARG A 128 -1.35 12.04 10.91
N TYR A 129 -1.05 10.91 10.26
CA TYR A 129 -0.09 9.92 10.75
C TYR A 129 1.19 9.95 9.92
N TYR A 130 2.35 9.72 10.58
CA TYR A 130 3.66 9.64 9.95
C TYR A 130 4.37 8.35 10.34
N TYR A 131 5.05 7.71 9.40
CA TYR A 131 5.85 6.50 9.67
C TYR A 131 7.23 6.83 10.24
N ARG A 132 7.74 8.03 9.92
CA ARG A 132 8.96 8.60 10.50
C ARG A 132 8.60 9.92 11.16
N ARG A 133 9.33 10.27 12.24
CA ARG A 133 9.15 11.57 12.88
C ARG A 133 9.42 12.68 11.85
N PRO A 134 8.53 13.64 11.66
CA PRO A 134 8.77 14.79 10.80
C PRO A 134 10.04 15.53 11.23
N LYS A 135 10.83 15.99 10.27
CA LYS A 135 12.06 16.76 10.53
C LYS A 135 11.78 18.11 11.17
N HIS A 136 10.60 18.66 10.94
CA HIS A 136 10.17 19.92 11.50
C HIS A 136 10.06 19.80 13.02
N LYS A 137 10.86 20.57 13.75
CA LYS A 137 10.99 20.47 15.21
C LYS A 137 10.04 21.40 15.94
N ASN A 138 9.83 22.61 15.40
CA ASN A 138 8.97 23.63 15.99
C ASN A 138 7.68 23.80 15.17
N TRP A 139 6.54 23.60 15.79
CA TRP A 139 5.22 23.70 15.16
C TRP A 139 4.44 24.97 15.55
N ASP A 140 5.05 25.89 16.33
CA ASP A 140 4.36 27.06 16.88
C ASP A 140 3.85 28.03 15.81
N GLY A 141 4.55 28.22 14.72
CA GLY A 141 4.12 29.07 13.60
C GLY A 141 3.44 28.30 12.46
N VAL A 142 3.12 27.02 12.65
CA VAL A 142 2.61 26.16 11.59
C VAL A 142 1.10 25.98 11.72
N TRP A 143 0.40 26.02 10.59
CA TRP A 143 -1.01 25.72 10.51
C TRP A 143 -1.32 24.81 9.32
N LEU A 144 -2.45 24.15 9.36
CA LEU A 144 -2.96 23.35 8.24
C LEU A 144 -3.78 24.24 7.28
N GLN A 145 -3.55 24.09 5.98
CA GLN A 145 -4.29 24.81 4.97
C GLN A 145 -5.81 24.65 5.14
N GLY A 146 -6.55 25.77 5.13
CA GLY A 146 -7.99 25.79 5.36
C GLY A 146 -8.41 25.63 6.84
N LYS A 147 -7.44 25.49 7.79
CA LYS A 147 -7.72 25.26 9.23
C LYS A 147 -6.83 26.12 10.14
N ARG A 148 -6.47 27.34 9.68
CA ARG A 148 -5.55 28.20 10.42
C ARG A 148 -6.01 28.50 11.84
N GLN A 149 -7.25 28.96 12.01
CA GLN A 149 -7.82 29.31 13.32
C GLN A 149 -7.84 28.11 14.32
N GLU A 150 -8.04 26.90 13.78
CA GLU A 150 -8.10 25.67 14.56
C GLU A 150 -6.71 25.16 14.94
N THR A 151 -5.68 25.42 14.12
CA THR A 151 -4.40 24.69 14.17
C THR A 151 -3.17 25.54 14.42
N GLU A 152 -3.19 26.87 14.20
CA GLU A 152 -2.04 27.76 14.41
C GLU A 152 -1.61 27.76 15.87
N GLY A 153 -0.33 27.47 16.13
CA GLY A 153 0.23 27.37 17.48
C GLY A 153 -0.27 26.20 18.33
N LYS A 154 -1.14 25.33 17.76
CA LYS A 154 -1.77 24.22 18.49
C LYS A 154 -1.34 22.83 17.99
N LEU A 155 -0.48 22.77 16.98
CA LEU A 155 -0.01 21.51 16.42
C LEU A 155 1.14 20.90 17.23
N GLN A 156 1.07 19.58 17.39
CA GLN A 156 2.12 18.79 18.05
C GLN A 156 2.25 17.42 17.39
N VAL A 157 3.49 16.96 17.25
CA VAL A 157 3.74 15.58 16.82
C VAL A 157 4.05 14.73 18.05
N VAL A 158 3.23 13.71 18.25
CA VAL A 158 3.38 12.73 19.35
C VAL A 158 3.59 11.34 18.77
N ARG A 159 4.19 10.44 19.55
CA ARG A 159 4.32 9.03 19.22
C ARG A 159 2.96 8.33 19.49
N CYS A 160 2.60 7.39 18.58
CA CYS A 160 1.40 6.55 18.78
C CYS A 160 1.65 5.50 19.84
#